data_e3f49e3562a8c5951645a20418c6b8f8
#
_entry.id   e3f49e3562a8c5951645a20418c6b8f8
#
_cell.length_a   1.000
_cell.length_b   1.000
_cell.length_c   1.000
_cell.angle_alpha   90.00
_cell.angle_beta   90.00
_cell.angle_gamma   90.00
#
_symmetry.space_group_name_H-M   'P 1'
#
loop_
_entity.id
_entity.type
_entity.pdbx_description
1 polymer ?
#
loop_
_entity_poly.entity_id
_entity_poly.type
_entity_poly.pdbx_seq_one_letter_code
_entity_poly.pdbx_strand_id
1 'polypeptide(L)'
;AERVAVVIHDCEEFEGSPVALSPRSVLRRVLALYEAQGWKPVVAPEMEFYLVARQQNPHEPLQPPLGRSGKPEAGRQSYSIDAVNDFDPFFLELSRFCEVHRLGVDTLIHEAGAGQMEINFTHGDAMDLADRVFLFKRTVRETALRHGIFATFMAKPMENEPGSAMHIHQSILDAATGQNIFSGADGAVAPHFRHFIAGLQRYVPQVMPMLA
;
A
#
# COMPACT_ATOMS: atom_id res chain seq x y z
N ALA A 1 28.97 -7.86 -7.01
CA ALA A 1 27.82 -7.13 -6.47
C ALA A 1 27.77 -7.35 -4.97
N GLU A 2 27.74 -6.26 -4.18
CA GLU A 2 27.57 -6.35 -2.74
C GLU A 2 26.17 -6.95 -2.44
N ARG A 3 26.15 -7.90 -1.52
CA ARG A 3 24.88 -8.48 -1.05
C ARG A 3 24.40 -7.61 0.09
N VAL A 4 23.22 -7.01 -0.07
CA VAL A 4 22.56 -6.19 0.96
C VAL A 4 21.36 -6.98 1.49
N ALA A 5 21.18 -7.00 2.80
CA ALA A 5 19.99 -7.53 3.46
C ALA A 5 19.25 -6.41 4.18
N VAL A 6 17.93 -6.45 4.15
CA VAL A 6 17.06 -5.58 4.94
C VAL A 6 16.38 -6.42 6.00
N VAL A 7 16.40 -5.95 7.24
CA VAL A 7 15.76 -6.62 8.37
C VAL A 7 14.79 -5.64 9.03
N ILE A 8 13.55 -6.06 9.22
CA ILE A 8 12.55 -5.32 9.99
C ILE A 8 12.65 -5.79 11.44
N HIS A 9 12.83 -4.82 12.34
CA HIS A 9 12.92 -5.07 13.78
C HIS A 9 11.69 -4.55 14.51
N ASP A 10 11.34 -5.21 15.59
CA ASP A 10 10.43 -4.66 16.59
C ASP A 10 11.18 -3.62 17.44
N CYS A 11 10.46 -2.62 17.93
CA CYS A 11 11.00 -1.64 18.86
C CYS A 11 10.68 -2.09 20.28
N GLU A 12 11.70 -2.11 21.13
CA GLU A 12 11.59 -2.48 22.55
C GLU A 12 12.08 -1.33 23.43
N GLU A 13 11.51 -1.21 24.61
CA GLU A 13 12.03 -0.38 25.70
C GLU A 13 13.34 -0.96 26.23
N PHE A 14 14.06 -0.19 27.01
CA PHE A 14 15.37 -0.61 27.50
C PHE A 14 15.33 -1.90 28.35
N GLU A 15 14.22 -2.13 29.05
CA GLU A 15 13.97 -3.36 29.84
C GLU A 15 13.43 -4.53 29.02
N GLY A 16 13.32 -4.40 27.67
CA GLY A 16 12.90 -5.47 26.76
C GLY A 16 11.39 -5.59 26.56
N SER A 17 10.58 -4.67 27.10
CA SER A 17 9.14 -4.63 26.78
C SER A 17 8.90 -3.97 25.43
N PRO A 18 7.88 -4.40 24.65
CA PRO A 18 7.56 -3.76 23.36
C PRO A 18 7.16 -2.29 23.53
N VAL A 19 7.70 -1.40 22.71
CA VAL A 19 7.26 0.00 22.64
C VAL A 19 5.79 0.06 22.27
N ALA A 20 4.94 0.55 23.17
CA ALA A 20 3.50 0.48 23.05
C ALA A 20 2.94 1.26 21.84
N LEU A 21 3.59 2.36 21.44
CA LEU A 21 3.17 3.22 20.31
C LEU A 21 3.82 2.84 18.99
N SER A 22 4.73 1.87 18.97
CA SER A 22 5.28 1.38 17.69
C SER A 22 4.14 0.81 16.83
N PRO A 23 4.00 1.24 15.55
CA PRO A 23 2.92 0.78 14.68
C PRO A 23 2.81 -0.75 14.59
N ARG A 24 3.95 -1.43 14.51
CA ARG A 24 4.00 -2.88 14.44
C ARG A 24 3.53 -3.54 15.76
N SER A 25 3.85 -2.95 16.91
CA SER A 25 3.35 -3.39 18.22
C SER A 25 1.84 -3.15 18.38
N VAL A 26 1.34 -2.02 17.83
CA VAL A 26 -0.11 -1.74 17.79
C VAL A 26 -0.84 -2.80 16.97
N LEU A 27 -0.37 -3.08 15.76
CA LEU A 27 -0.96 -4.11 14.90
C LEU A 27 -0.97 -5.48 15.58
N ARG A 28 0.15 -5.88 16.20
CA ARG A 28 0.24 -7.16 16.93
C ARG A 28 -0.81 -7.28 18.05
N ARG A 29 -1.03 -6.21 18.82
CA ARG A 29 -2.08 -6.20 19.85
C ARG A 29 -3.48 -6.33 19.27
N VAL A 30 -3.75 -5.67 18.14
CA VAL A 30 -5.04 -5.80 17.45
C VAL A 30 -5.24 -7.23 16.94
N LEU A 31 -4.21 -7.82 16.32
CA LEU A 31 -4.27 -9.21 15.84
C LEU A 31 -4.52 -10.21 16.98
N ALA A 32 -3.92 -9.99 18.16
CA ALA A 32 -4.19 -10.82 19.34
C ALA A 32 -5.65 -10.75 19.82
N LEU A 33 -6.35 -9.62 19.61
CA LEU A 33 -7.80 -9.54 19.90
C LEU A 33 -8.64 -10.40 18.94
N TYR A 34 -8.24 -10.47 17.66
CA TYR A 34 -8.88 -11.38 16.70
C TYR A 34 -8.62 -12.84 17.06
N GLU A 35 -7.37 -13.18 17.35
CA GLU A 35 -6.96 -14.53 17.74
C GLU A 35 -7.74 -15.02 18.99
N ALA A 36 -7.93 -14.15 19.97
CA ALA A 36 -8.73 -14.47 21.18
C ALA A 36 -10.21 -14.80 20.87
N GLN A 37 -10.73 -14.39 19.71
CA GLN A 37 -12.06 -14.76 19.22
C GLN A 37 -12.04 -16.00 18.30
N GLY A 38 -10.90 -16.60 18.07
CA GLY A 38 -10.73 -17.65 17.07
C GLY A 38 -10.83 -17.14 15.62
N TRP A 39 -10.48 -15.89 15.37
CA TRP A 39 -10.59 -15.23 14.07
C TRP A 39 -9.23 -14.91 13.49
N LYS A 40 -9.17 -14.96 12.17
CA LYS A 40 -7.97 -14.61 11.39
C LYS A 40 -8.31 -13.53 10.36
N PRO A 41 -7.83 -12.28 10.53
CA PRO A 41 -7.97 -11.26 9.50
C PRO A 41 -7.11 -11.61 8.28
N VAL A 42 -7.68 -11.36 7.10
CA VAL A 42 -7.00 -11.45 5.81
C VAL A 42 -7.16 -10.10 5.14
N VAL A 43 -6.06 -9.51 4.67
CA VAL A 43 -6.06 -8.19 4.07
C VAL A 43 -5.41 -8.21 2.68
N ALA A 44 -5.79 -7.25 1.84
CA ALA A 44 -5.13 -6.98 0.56
C ALA A 44 -5.02 -5.46 0.40
N PRO A 45 -3.83 -4.87 0.55
CA PRO A 45 -3.62 -3.46 0.33
C PRO A 45 -3.49 -3.14 -1.16
N GLU A 46 -4.00 -1.95 -1.54
CA GLU A 46 -3.81 -1.29 -2.83
C GLU A 46 -3.02 -0.01 -2.58
N MET A 47 -1.89 0.14 -3.26
CA MET A 47 -0.96 1.23 -3.01
C MET A 47 -0.92 2.18 -4.19
N GLU A 48 -1.49 3.37 -4.02
CA GLU A 48 -1.37 4.45 -4.98
C GLU A 48 -0.13 5.32 -4.69
N PHE A 49 0.50 5.77 -5.76
CA PHE A 49 1.64 6.68 -5.69
C PHE A 49 1.79 7.48 -6.99
N TYR A 50 2.49 8.60 -6.90
CA TYR A 50 2.85 9.38 -8.08
C TYR A 50 4.30 9.17 -8.47
N LEU A 51 4.53 8.97 -9.76
CA LEU A 51 5.81 9.22 -10.37
C LEU A 51 5.89 10.71 -10.71
N VAL A 52 6.99 11.35 -10.34
CA VAL A 52 7.19 12.79 -10.58
C VAL A 52 8.57 13.05 -11.16
N ALA A 53 8.68 14.11 -11.94
CA ALA A 53 9.94 14.55 -12.48
C ALA A 53 10.93 14.91 -11.38
N ARG A 54 12.22 14.74 -11.67
CA ARG A 54 13.26 15.13 -10.75
C ARG A 54 13.24 16.63 -10.50
N GLN A 55 12.98 17.03 -9.27
CA GLN A 55 12.86 18.42 -8.86
C GLN A 55 14.15 18.86 -8.16
N GLN A 56 14.63 20.02 -8.55
CA GLN A 56 15.81 20.64 -7.92
C GLN A 56 15.43 21.76 -6.96
N ASN A 57 14.31 22.42 -7.20
CA ASN A 57 13.81 23.51 -6.36
C ASN A 57 12.57 23.05 -5.59
N PRO A 58 12.62 22.94 -4.24
CA PRO A 58 11.49 22.47 -3.44
C PRO A 58 10.29 23.43 -3.40
N HIS A 59 10.46 24.65 -3.90
CA HIS A 59 9.39 25.67 -3.96
C HIS A 59 8.60 25.64 -5.28
N GLU A 60 9.02 24.84 -6.25
CA GLU A 60 8.28 24.66 -7.49
C GLU A 60 7.25 23.55 -7.36
N PRO A 61 6.09 23.64 -8.05
CA PRO A 61 5.13 22.55 -8.09
C PRO A 61 5.73 21.29 -8.69
N LEU A 62 5.34 20.13 -8.15
CA LEU A 62 5.69 18.83 -8.73
C LEU A 62 5.12 18.73 -10.15
N GLN A 63 5.85 18.07 -11.02
CA GLN A 63 5.47 17.83 -12.41
C GLN A 63 5.48 16.34 -12.73
N PRO A 64 4.60 15.84 -13.61
CA PRO A 64 4.70 14.49 -14.12
C PRO A 64 6.05 14.27 -14.81
N PRO A 65 6.64 13.06 -14.74
CA PRO A 65 7.88 12.77 -15.42
C PRO A 65 7.68 12.66 -16.93
N LEU A 66 8.77 12.71 -17.68
CA LEU A 66 8.72 12.44 -19.12
C LEU A 66 8.64 10.93 -19.33
N GLY A 67 7.60 10.49 -20.05
CA GLY A 67 7.50 9.12 -20.54
C GLY A 67 8.50 8.84 -21.67
N ARG A 68 8.51 7.63 -22.21
CA ARG A 68 9.35 7.26 -23.38
C ARG A 68 9.06 8.09 -24.63
N SER A 69 7.89 8.70 -24.70
CA SER A 69 7.52 9.65 -25.75
C SER A 69 8.32 10.97 -25.68
N GLY A 70 9.04 11.24 -24.60
CA GLY A 70 9.76 12.48 -24.32
C GLY A 70 8.84 13.64 -23.94
N LYS A 71 7.57 13.38 -23.66
CA LYS A 71 6.59 14.39 -23.22
C LYS A 71 6.07 14.06 -21.83
N PRO A 72 5.76 15.08 -21.02
CA PRO A 72 5.02 14.84 -19.78
C PRO A 72 3.60 14.39 -20.12
N GLU A 73 3.03 13.60 -19.25
CA GLU A 73 1.64 13.22 -19.38
C GLU A 73 0.73 14.44 -19.22
N ALA A 74 -0.19 14.63 -20.17
CA ALA A 74 -0.99 15.85 -20.27
C ALA A 74 -2.49 15.63 -20.05
N GLY A 75 -2.91 14.49 -19.55
CA GLY A 75 -4.32 14.18 -19.39
C GLY A 75 -4.56 13.02 -18.43
N ARG A 76 -5.81 12.84 -18.09
CA ARG A 76 -6.24 11.71 -17.25
C ARG A 76 -6.37 10.46 -18.11
N GLN A 77 -5.59 9.45 -17.82
CA GLN A 77 -5.51 8.21 -18.59
C GLN A 77 -5.79 6.98 -17.74
N SER A 78 -6.82 7.06 -16.88
CA SER A 78 -7.21 5.95 -16.01
C SER A 78 -7.32 4.64 -16.78
N TYR A 79 -6.67 3.59 -16.29
CA TYR A 79 -6.63 2.24 -16.85
C TYR A 79 -5.97 2.13 -18.23
N SER A 80 -5.24 3.15 -18.68
CA SER A 80 -4.53 3.13 -19.94
C SER A 80 -3.27 2.26 -19.87
N ILE A 81 -3.23 1.21 -20.69
CA ILE A 81 -2.05 0.37 -20.84
C ILE A 81 -0.90 1.17 -21.48
N ASP A 82 -1.18 2.04 -22.43
CA ASP A 82 -0.16 2.84 -23.10
C ASP A 82 0.50 3.83 -22.12
N ALA A 83 -0.27 4.40 -21.18
CA ALA A 83 0.28 5.29 -20.16
C ALA A 83 1.20 4.55 -19.17
N VAL A 84 0.85 3.31 -18.78
CA VAL A 84 1.76 2.45 -18.01
C VAL A 84 3.02 2.16 -18.82
N ASN A 85 2.89 1.81 -20.09
CA ASN A 85 3.99 1.45 -20.98
C ASN A 85 4.96 2.62 -21.24
N ASP A 86 4.55 3.86 -21.03
CA ASP A 86 5.47 5.01 -21.08
C ASP A 86 6.59 4.92 -20.03
N PHE A 87 6.38 4.12 -18.98
CA PHE A 87 7.33 3.88 -17.90
C PHE A 87 7.82 2.43 -17.82
N ASP A 88 7.72 1.65 -18.90
CA ASP A 88 8.12 0.24 -18.97
C ASP A 88 9.48 -0.07 -18.32
N PRO A 89 10.58 0.67 -18.59
CA PRO A 89 11.88 0.34 -17.98
C PRO A 89 11.86 0.39 -16.45
N PHE A 90 11.11 1.34 -15.89
CA PHE A 90 10.93 1.46 -14.44
C PHE A 90 10.11 0.28 -13.90
N PHE A 91 8.98 -0.04 -14.52
CA PHE A 91 8.10 -1.09 -14.03
C PHE A 91 8.69 -2.49 -14.19
N LEU A 92 9.45 -2.75 -15.26
CA LEU A 92 10.18 -4.00 -15.44
C LEU A 92 11.23 -4.22 -14.34
N GLU A 93 11.99 -3.18 -13.98
CA GLU A 93 12.98 -3.27 -12.90
C GLU A 93 12.28 -3.38 -11.54
N LEU A 94 11.22 -2.61 -11.30
CA LEU A 94 10.41 -2.67 -10.08
C LEU A 94 9.82 -4.07 -9.86
N SER A 95 9.20 -4.64 -10.90
CA SER A 95 8.63 -6.00 -10.86
C SER A 95 9.69 -7.03 -10.45
N ARG A 96 10.87 -6.97 -11.08
CA ARG A 96 11.98 -7.85 -10.74
C ARG A 96 12.41 -7.72 -9.27
N PHE A 97 12.46 -6.50 -8.74
CA PHE A 97 12.78 -6.29 -7.32
C PHE A 97 11.67 -6.81 -6.41
N CYS A 98 10.40 -6.59 -6.76
CA CYS A 98 9.26 -7.14 -6.04
C CYS A 98 9.29 -8.67 -5.96
N GLU A 99 9.64 -9.34 -7.06
CA GLU A 99 9.83 -10.79 -7.11
C GLU A 99 10.97 -11.26 -6.20
N VAL A 100 12.15 -10.63 -6.30
CA VAL A 100 13.33 -10.99 -5.49
C VAL A 100 13.04 -10.83 -4.00
N HIS A 101 12.31 -9.78 -3.62
CA HIS A 101 11.90 -9.51 -2.25
C HIS A 101 10.63 -10.27 -1.83
N ARG A 102 9.99 -11.01 -2.73
CA ARG A 102 8.74 -11.75 -2.49
C ARG A 102 7.62 -10.86 -1.93
N LEU A 103 7.47 -9.66 -2.50
CA LEU A 103 6.51 -8.69 -1.98
C LEU A 103 5.05 -9.08 -2.29
N GLY A 104 4.80 -9.98 -3.23
CA GLY A 104 3.45 -10.48 -3.54
C GLY A 104 2.58 -9.42 -4.22
N VAL A 105 3.18 -8.62 -5.10
CA VAL A 105 2.42 -7.70 -5.97
C VAL A 105 1.70 -8.49 -7.05
N ASP A 106 0.50 -8.05 -7.41
CA ASP A 106 -0.40 -8.73 -8.34
C ASP A 106 -0.68 -7.87 -9.58
N THR A 107 -1.29 -6.72 -9.40
CA THR A 107 -1.80 -5.89 -10.49
C THR A 107 -1.14 -4.51 -10.48
N LEU A 108 -0.86 -3.97 -11.67
CA LEU A 108 -0.41 -2.60 -11.90
C LEU A 108 -1.47 -1.86 -12.71
N ILE A 109 -1.88 -0.69 -12.23
CA ILE A 109 -2.91 0.15 -12.84
C ILE A 109 -2.37 1.57 -12.99
N HIS A 110 -2.72 2.23 -14.11
CA HIS A 110 -2.61 3.67 -14.24
C HIS A 110 -3.86 4.32 -13.65
N GLU A 111 -3.66 5.19 -12.66
CA GLU A 111 -4.72 5.91 -12.00
C GLU A 111 -5.16 7.19 -12.74
N ALA A 112 -6.05 7.98 -12.14
CA ALA A 112 -6.65 9.14 -12.80
C ALA A 112 -5.70 10.34 -12.91
N GLY A 113 -4.70 10.46 -12.05
CA GLY A 113 -3.74 11.57 -12.05
C GLY A 113 -2.59 11.36 -13.02
N ALA A 114 -2.03 12.44 -13.53
CA ALA A 114 -0.87 12.38 -14.41
C ALA A 114 0.36 11.81 -13.68
N GLY A 115 0.83 10.64 -14.12
CA GLY A 115 1.90 9.88 -13.47
C GLY A 115 1.43 9.13 -12.21
N GLN A 116 0.12 9.05 -11.95
CA GLN A 116 -0.42 8.29 -10.83
C GLN A 116 -0.56 6.82 -11.17
N MET A 117 0.00 5.98 -10.31
CA MET A 117 0.03 4.53 -10.46
C MET A 117 -0.52 3.86 -9.22
N GLU A 118 -1.13 2.70 -9.40
CA GLU A 118 -1.56 1.82 -8.33
C GLU A 118 -0.95 0.43 -8.48
N ILE A 119 -0.53 -0.16 -7.37
CA ILE A 119 -0.11 -1.55 -7.32
C ILE A 119 -0.85 -2.27 -6.20
N ASN A 120 -1.47 -3.39 -6.56
CA ASN A 120 -2.25 -4.22 -5.68
C ASN A 120 -1.42 -5.40 -5.18
N PHE A 121 -1.68 -5.80 -3.94
CA PHE A 121 -1.03 -6.94 -3.33
C PHE A 121 -1.96 -8.15 -3.26
N THR A 122 -1.41 -9.32 -3.48
CA THR A 122 -2.11 -10.58 -3.17
C THR A 122 -2.48 -10.59 -1.69
N HIS A 123 -3.72 -10.96 -1.41
CA HIS A 123 -4.25 -11.03 -0.04
C HIS A 123 -3.45 -11.99 0.85
N GLY A 124 -3.40 -11.71 2.14
CA GLY A 124 -2.65 -12.54 3.06
C GLY A 124 -2.73 -12.09 4.53
N ASP A 125 -1.75 -12.53 5.30
CA ASP A 125 -1.60 -12.18 6.71
C ASP A 125 -1.33 -10.68 6.88
N ALA A 126 -2.02 -10.06 7.85
CA ALA A 126 -1.97 -8.61 8.01
C ALA A 126 -0.60 -8.09 8.48
N MET A 127 0.14 -8.85 9.31
CA MET A 127 1.47 -8.43 9.75
C MET A 127 2.49 -8.56 8.63
N ASP A 128 2.47 -9.67 7.90
CA ASP A 128 3.34 -9.91 6.76
C ASP A 128 3.11 -8.86 5.66
N LEU A 129 1.86 -8.54 5.34
CA LEU A 129 1.54 -7.51 4.35
C LEU A 129 1.91 -6.10 4.80
N ALA A 130 1.77 -5.76 6.08
CA ALA A 130 2.26 -4.49 6.60
C ALA A 130 3.77 -4.33 6.39
N ASP A 131 4.55 -5.39 6.67
CA ASP A 131 5.99 -5.43 6.45
C ASP A 131 6.34 -5.34 4.95
N ARG A 132 5.61 -6.05 4.08
CA ARG A 132 5.79 -6.00 2.61
C ARG A 132 5.48 -4.62 2.05
N VAL A 133 4.41 -3.96 2.48
CA VAL A 133 4.07 -2.58 2.07
C VAL A 133 5.18 -1.61 2.46
N PHE A 134 5.73 -1.73 3.65
CA PHE A 134 6.87 -0.90 4.08
C PHE A 134 8.08 -1.07 3.14
N LEU A 135 8.46 -2.31 2.84
CA LEU A 135 9.56 -2.62 1.90
C LEU A 135 9.24 -2.17 0.48
N PHE A 136 8.01 -2.35 0.04
CA PHE A 136 7.54 -1.93 -1.28
C PHE A 136 7.71 -0.42 -1.48
N LYS A 137 7.26 0.40 -0.53
CA LYS A 137 7.41 1.87 -0.60
C LYS A 137 8.87 2.28 -0.78
N ARG A 138 9.79 1.60 -0.10
CA ARG A 138 11.23 1.80 -0.27
C ARG A 138 11.69 1.36 -1.66
N THR A 139 11.28 0.17 -2.09
CA THR A 139 11.67 -0.41 -3.39
C THR A 139 11.24 0.48 -4.55
N VAL A 140 10.02 1.01 -4.53
CA VAL A 140 9.51 1.95 -5.53
C VAL A 140 10.37 3.21 -5.59
N ARG A 141 10.66 3.84 -4.44
CA ARG A 141 11.47 5.07 -4.38
C ARG A 141 12.89 4.86 -4.91
N GLU A 142 13.56 3.80 -4.47
CA GLU A 142 14.92 3.48 -4.92
C GLU A 142 14.96 3.15 -6.42
N THR A 143 13.96 2.43 -6.93
CA THR A 143 13.85 2.14 -8.36
C THR A 143 13.62 3.43 -9.15
N ALA A 144 12.71 4.31 -8.70
CA ALA A 144 12.46 5.60 -9.35
C ALA A 144 13.74 6.45 -9.47
N LEU A 145 14.53 6.52 -8.39
CA LEU A 145 15.82 7.23 -8.40
C LEU A 145 16.79 6.69 -9.46
N ARG A 146 16.83 5.39 -9.68
CA ARG A 146 17.68 4.74 -10.70
C ARG A 146 17.27 5.13 -12.11
N HIS A 147 15.98 5.41 -12.32
CA HIS A 147 15.42 5.87 -13.61
C HIS A 147 15.38 7.40 -13.74
N GLY A 148 16.00 8.14 -12.82
CA GLY A 148 16.09 9.60 -12.90
C GLY A 148 14.77 10.33 -12.60
N ILE A 149 13.82 9.65 -11.98
CA ILE A 149 12.52 10.20 -11.52
C ILE A 149 12.39 10.02 -10.02
N PHE A 150 11.35 10.61 -9.43
CA PHE A 150 10.99 10.36 -8.04
C PHE A 150 9.63 9.64 -7.95
N ALA A 151 9.41 8.95 -6.84
CA ALA A 151 8.11 8.40 -6.48
C ALA A 151 7.68 8.94 -5.11
N THR A 152 6.43 9.38 -5.00
CA THR A 152 5.85 9.89 -3.77
C THR A 152 4.58 9.15 -3.40
N PHE A 153 4.44 8.81 -2.12
CA PHE A 153 3.24 8.24 -1.50
C PHE A 153 2.50 9.30 -0.66
N MET A 154 2.76 10.57 -0.91
CA MET A 154 2.04 11.67 -0.27
C MET A 154 0.56 11.63 -0.69
N ALA A 155 -0.36 11.77 0.26
CA ALA A 155 -1.79 11.66 -0.01
C ALA A 155 -2.31 12.69 -1.03
N LYS A 156 -1.73 13.89 -1.07
CA LYS A 156 -2.09 14.95 -2.04
C LYS A 156 -0.83 15.70 -2.48
N PRO A 157 -0.03 15.14 -3.41
CA PRO A 157 1.24 15.77 -3.80
C PRO A 157 1.07 16.92 -4.79
N MET A 158 0.00 16.93 -5.59
CA MET A 158 -0.30 17.96 -6.60
C MET A 158 -1.72 18.48 -6.40
N GLU A 159 -1.87 19.80 -6.34
CA GLU A 159 -3.15 20.46 -6.00
C GLU A 159 -4.29 20.11 -6.95
N ASN A 160 -4.01 20.09 -8.26
CA ASN A 160 -5.00 19.91 -9.32
C ASN A 160 -5.17 18.44 -9.77
N GLU A 161 -4.40 17.52 -9.21
CA GLU A 161 -4.48 16.09 -9.50
C GLU A 161 -5.23 15.35 -8.38
N PRO A 162 -5.76 14.14 -8.62
CA PRO A 162 -6.34 13.30 -7.57
C PRO A 162 -5.39 13.06 -6.40
N GLY A 163 -5.92 12.76 -5.23
CA GLY A 163 -5.13 12.26 -4.10
C GLY A 163 -4.77 10.79 -4.30
N SER A 164 -3.71 10.35 -3.64
CA SER A 164 -3.35 8.93 -3.54
C SER A 164 -3.96 8.33 -2.28
N ALA A 165 -4.61 7.19 -2.42
CA ALA A 165 -5.16 6.41 -1.32
C ALA A 165 -4.27 5.19 -1.01
N MET A 166 -4.56 4.55 0.10
CA MET A 166 -4.24 3.17 0.37
C MET A 166 -5.53 2.46 0.77
N HIS A 167 -6.16 1.80 -0.18
CA HIS A 167 -7.30 0.94 0.13
C HIS A 167 -6.81 -0.34 0.79
N ILE A 168 -7.59 -0.86 1.74
CA ILE A 168 -7.28 -2.14 2.37
C ILE A 168 -8.53 -3.00 2.31
N HIS A 169 -8.57 -3.93 1.38
CA HIS A 169 -9.61 -4.96 1.38
C HIS A 169 -9.43 -5.86 2.59
N GLN A 170 -10.52 -6.19 3.23
CA GLN A 170 -10.48 -6.97 4.47
C GLN A 170 -11.56 -8.05 4.47
N SER A 171 -11.17 -9.23 4.88
CA SER A 171 -12.08 -10.29 5.30
C SER A 171 -11.58 -10.90 6.60
N ILE A 172 -12.47 -11.60 7.31
CA ILE A 172 -12.12 -12.27 8.55
C ILE A 172 -12.56 -13.72 8.42
N LEU A 173 -11.61 -14.63 8.64
CA LEU A 173 -11.88 -16.06 8.63
C LEU A 173 -12.05 -16.58 10.05
N ASP A 174 -12.99 -17.49 10.24
CA ASP A 174 -12.98 -18.37 11.39
C ASP A 174 -11.74 -19.28 11.31
N ALA A 175 -10.91 -19.28 12.32
CA ALA A 175 -9.61 -19.96 12.29
C ALA A 175 -9.72 -21.48 12.27
N ALA A 176 -10.83 -22.05 12.78
CA ALA A 176 -11.06 -23.49 12.83
C ALA A 176 -11.62 -24.03 11.52
N THR A 177 -12.50 -23.27 10.87
CA THR A 177 -13.23 -23.73 9.67
C THR A 177 -12.69 -23.14 8.37
N GLY A 178 -11.95 -22.03 8.43
CA GLY A 178 -11.50 -21.25 7.26
C GLY A 178 -12.63 -20.48 6.57
N GLN A 179 -13.84 -20.46 7.12
CA GLN A 179 -14.98 -19.77 6.53
C GLN A 179 -14.91 -18.26 6.80
N ASN A 180 -15.32 -17.46 5.82
CA ASN A 180 -15.43 -16.01 5.97
C ASN A 180 -16.64 -15.65 6.84
N ILE A 181 -16.41 -15.06 8.02
CA ILE A 181 -17.47 -14.69 8.96
C ILE A 181 -18.35 -13.51 8.49
N PHE A 182 -17.95 -12.83 7.41
CA PHE A 182 -18.75 -11.77 6.80
C PHE A 182 -19.85 -12.29 5.87
N SER A 183 -19.75 -13.55 5.46
CA SER A 183 -20.71 -14.21 4.57
C SER A 183 -21.55 -15.23 5.33
N GLY A 184 -22.88 -15.18 5.16
CA GLY A 184 -23.79 -16.21 5.62
C GLY A 184 -23.86 -17.42 4.68
N ALA A 185 -24.59 -18.46 5.07
CA ALA A 185 -24.68 -19.73 4.35
C ALA A 185 -25.16 -19.59 2.89
N ASP A 186 -26.02 -18.61 2.59
CA ASP A 186 -26.60 -18.39 1.27
C ASP A 186 -25.92 -17.24 0.51
N GLY A 187 -24.70 -16.85 0.88
CA GLY A 187 -24.03 -15.66 0.35
C GLY A 187 -24.61 -14.34 0.85
N ALA A 188 -25.54 -14.38 1.79
CA ALA A 188 -26.10 -13.20 2.44
C ALA A 188 -25.06 -12.54 3.36
N VAL A 189 -25.21 -11.24 3.56
CA VAL A 189 -24.36 -10.47 4.47
C VAL A 189 -24.61 -10.90 5.92
N ALA A 190 -23.57 -11.43 6.57
CA ALA A 190 -23.63 -11.85 7.97
C ALA A 190 -23.69 -10.65 8.94
N PRO A 191 -24.24 -10.83 10.17
CA PRO A 191 -24.26 -9.78 11.18
C PRO A 191 -22.89 -9.21 11.50
N HIS A 192 -21.83 -10.01 11.51
CA HIS A 192 -20.45 -9.58 11.77
C HIS A 192 -19.96 -8.53 10.77
N PHE A 193 -20.33 -8.63 9.48
CA PHE A 193 -20.02 -7.61 8.50
C PHE A 193 -20.65 -6.25 8.83
N ARG A 194 -21.93 -6.27 9.26
CA ARG A 194 -22.62 -5.04 9.66
C ARG A 194 -22.00 -4.41 10.90
N HIS A 195 -21.59 -5.23 11.87
CA HIS A 195 -20.86 -4.75 13.05
C HIS A 195 -19.52 -4.15 12.69
N PHE A 196 -18.79 -4.77 11.75
CA PHE A 196 -17.52 -4.25 11.24
C PHE A 196 -17.70 -2.87 10.59
N ILE A 197 -18.68 -2.73 9.69
CA ILE A 197 -18.97 -1.42 9.05
C ILE A 197 -19.38 -0.37 10.08
N ALA A 198 -20.23 -0.72 11.03
CA ALA A 198 -20.63 0.19 12.11
C ALA A 198 -19.43 0.63 12.97
N GLY A 199 -18.48 -0.27 13.21
CA GLY A 199 -17.21 0.03 13.87
C GLY A 199 -16.38 1.05 13.09
N LEU A 200 -16.22 0.84 11.77
CA LEU A 200 -15.52 1.79 10.90
C LEU A 200 -16.18 3.18 10.92
N GLN A 201 -17.51 3.24 10.74
CA GLN A 201 -18.25 4.50 10.77
C GLN A 201 -18.10 5.26 12.10
N ARG A 202 -18.02 4.52 13.21
CA ARG A 202 -17.89 5.12 14.55
C ARG A 202 -16.49 5.62 14.85
N TYR A 203 -15.44 4.87 14.46
CA TYR A 203 -14.09 5.09 14.95
C TYR A 203 -13.13 5.72 13.92
N VAL A 204 -13.33 5.50 12.62
CA VAL A 204 -12.46 6.08 11.58
C VAL A 204 -12.36 7.60 11.68
N PRO A 205 -13.47 8.37 11.89
CA PRO A 205 -13.35 9.83 12.02
C PRO A 205 -12.41 10.29 13.14
N GLN A 206 -12.25 9.49 14.20
CA GLN A 206 -11.40 9.83 15.34
C GLN A 206 -9.92 9.55 15.08
N VAL A 207 -9.61 8.64 14.17
CA VAL A 207 -8.23 8.26 13.82
C VAL A 207 -7.74 8.88 12.51
N MET A 208 -8.59 9.64 11.81
CA MET A 208 -8.23 10.32 10.57
C MET A 208 -6.89 11.07 10.61
N PRO A 209 -6.53 11.80 11.70
CA PRO A 209 -5.23 12.47 11.76
C PRO A 209 -4.02 11.53 11.75
N MET A 210 -4.23 10.24 11.98
CA MET A 210 -3.18 9.21 11.97
C MET A 210 -3.07 8.52 10.59
N LEU A 211 -4.05 8.73 9.71
CA LEU A 211 -4.14 8.10 8.39
C LEU A 211 -3.67 9.02 7.26
N ALA A 212 -3.42 10.29 7.53
CA ALA A 212 -3.02 11.31 6.56
C ALA A 212 -1.51 11.41 6.37
#